data_5d88cfec9e9fa279058d410ca3d1cbc7
#
_entry.id   5d88cfec9e9fa279058d410ca3d1cbc7
#
_cell.length_a   1.000
_cell.length_b   1.000
_cell.length_c   1.000
_cell.angle_alpha   90.00
_cell.angle_beta   90.00
_cell.angle_gamma   90.00
#
_symmetry.space_group_name_H-M   'P 1'
#
loop_
_entity.id
_entity.type
_entity.pdbx_description
1 polymer ?
#
loop_
_entity_poly.entity_id
_entity_poly.type
_entity_poly.pdbx_seq_one_letter_code
_entity_poly.pdbx_strand_id
1 'polypeptide(L)'
;LMLVLAVALGATPSEAAPATAVLPGRTLSLPIAGLNLPVPVTGEVRYQVRDDRAIFDGRAAADLARLQERAPSVLSALFDQKQVCGEQLSVRKGQFGSREEALVVNATVDYGRNACIAGREVNILPRAVYDLEMVLHPLIGPRSLRFQAEVVALRNQNGELPAVLLDPVRQFLGTLVSQRIGELFPAGFVPPDVTLKGLDFSQKSGRLMAQVEVEGSVPRSTFERLLEMR
;
A
#
# COMPACT_ATOMS: atom_id res chain seq x y z
N LEU A 1 -15.82 7.84 -39.37
CA LEU A 1 -15.98 8.51 -40.69
C LEU A 1 -15.75 10.02 -40.59
N MET A 2 -14.77 10.48 -39.79
CA MET A 2 -14.44 11.92 -39.70
C MET A 2 -12.93 12.17 -39.50
N LEU A 3 -12.11 11.28 -40.05
CA LEU A 3 -10.64 11.41 -39.91
C LEU A 3 -9.94 11.40 -41.30
N VAL A 4 -10.64 11.71 -42.38
CA VAL A 4 -10.07 11.67 -43.76
C VAL A 4 -9.87 13.05 -44.35
N LEU A 5 -10.21 14.12 -43.64
CA LEU A 5 -10.13 15.51 -44.21
C LEU A 5 -8.99 16.37 -43.63
N ALA A 6 -8.04 15.86 -42.89
CA ALA A 6 -6.94 16.65 -42.32
C ALA A 6 -5.56 16.42 -42.96
N VAL A 7 -5.48 15.73 -44.11
CA VAL A 7 -4.19 15.40 -44.76
C VAL A 7 -3.81 16.33 -45.91
N ALA A 8 -4.56 17.39 -46.18
CA ALA A 8 -4.33 18.21 -47.36
C ALA A 8 -3.86 19.65 -47.11
N LEU A 9 -3.56 20.01 -45.91
CA LEU A 9 -2.92 21.31 -45.64
C LEU A 9 -1.72 21.04 -44.73
N GLY A 10 -0.52 21.37 -45.17
CA GLY A 10 0.74 21.23 -44.43
C GLY A 10 0.76 21.99 -43.10
N ALA A 11 -0.15 21.62 -42.22
CA ALA A 11 -0.18 22.02 -40.84
C ALA A 11 0.91 21.21 -40.10
N THR A 12 1.90 21.90 -39.59
CA THR A 12 2.70 21.46 -38.46
C THR A 12 1.77 20.71 -37.49
N PRO A 13 2.13 19.53 -36.93
CA PRO A 13 1.27 18.83 -36.02
C PRO A 13 0.88 19.78 -34.90
N SER A 14 -0.36 20.26 -34.95
CA SER A 14 -0.92 21.12 -33.90
C SER A 14 -0.93 20.26 -32.63
N GLU A 15 -0.14 20.64 -31.67
CA GLU A 15 -0.12 20.05 -30.36
C GLU A 15 -1.56 20.05 -29.84
N ALA A 16 -2.16 18.87 -29.70
CA ALA A 16 -3.53 18.78 -29.23
C ALA A 16 -3.63 19.37 -27.82
N ALA A 17 -4.63 20.20 -27.57
CA ALA A 17 -4.84 20.77 -26.24
C ALA A 17 -5.00 19.65 -25.20
N PRO A 18 -4.53 19.85 -23.96
CA PRO A 18 -4.72 18.89 -22.90
C PRO A 18 -6.20 18.54 -22.72
N ALA A 19 -6.52 17.27 -22.64
CA ALA A 19 -7.87 16.76 -22.41
C ALA A 19 -7.94 16.07 -21.03
N THR A 20 -9.13 16.03 -20.47
CA THR A 20 -9.38 15.30 -19.22
C THR A 20 -10.36 14.17 -19.51
N ALA A 21 -10.04 12.97 -18.98
CA ALA A 21 -10.93 11.81 -19.02
C ALA A 21 -11.17 11.33 -17.60
N VAL A 22 -12.43 10.99 -17.32
CA VAL A 22 -12.79 10.30 -16.06
C VAL A 22 -12.65 8.81 -16.31
N LEU A 23 -11.86 8.15 -15.48
CA LEU A 23 -11.73 6.70 -15.50
C LEU A 23 -13.00 6.08 -14.90
N PRO A 24 -13.68 5.19 -15.63
CA PRO A 24 -14.87 4.54 -15.09
C PRO A 24 -14.50 3.76 -13.84
N GLY A 25 -15.41 3.78 -12.85
CA GLY A 25 -15.23 3.04 -11.61
C GLY A 25 -15.04 1.54 -11.88
N ARG A 26 -13.98 0.97 -11.32
CA ARG A 26 -13.61 -0.45 -11.46
C ARG A 26 -13.34 -1.06 -10.12
N THR A 27 -13.56 -2.36 -10.03
CA THR A 27 -13.13 -3.14 -8.87
C THR A 27 -11.88 -3.91 -9.25
N LEU A 28 -10.76 -3.56 -8.62
CA LEU A 28 -9.51 -4.30 -8.72
C LEU A 28 -9.48 -5.40 -7.68
N SER A 29 -8.84 -6.52 -7.99
CA SER A 29 -8.54 -7.56 -7.01
C SER A 29 -7.15 -7.30 -6.45
N LEU A 30 -7.05 -6.96 -5.18
CA LEU A 30 -5.79 -6.72 -4.48
C LEU A 30 -5.37 -8.00 -3.74
N PRO A 31 -4.36 -8.72 -4.20
CA PRO A 31 -3.85 -9.90 -3.50
C PRO A 31 -2.98 -9.46 -2.32
N ILE A 32 -3.44 -9.72 -1.10
CA ILE A 32 -2.70 -9.45 0.13
C ILE A 32 -2.65 -10.73 0.97
N ALA A 33 -1.44 -11.23 1.23
CA ALA A 33 -1.22 -12.39 2.11
C ALA A 33 -2.11 -13.61 1.78
N GLY A 34 -2.30 -13.91 0.49
CA GLY A 34 -3.16 -14.99 0.02
C GLY A 34 -4.66 -14.70 0.00
N LEU A 35 -5.07 -13.51 0.42
CA LEU A 35 -6.44 -13.01 0.35
C LEU A 35 -6.60 -12.14 -0.90
N ASN A 36 -7.69 -12.35 -1.64
CA ASN A 36 -8.06 -11.45 -2.75
C ASN A 36 -9.13 -10.47 -2.26
N LEU A 37 -8.75 -9.21 -2.14
CA LEU A 37 -9.64 -8.15 -1.67
C LEU A 37 -10.18 -7.34 -2.85
N PRO A 38 -11.49 -7.25 -3.04
CA PRO A 38 -12.06 -6.36 -4.05
C PRO A 38 -11.92 -4.91 -3.58
N VAL A 39 -11.27 -4.09 -4.41
CA VAL A 39 -11.00 -2.67 -4.15
C VAL A 39 -11.64 -1.85 -5.27
N PRO A 40 -12.75 -1.14 -4.99
CA PRO A 40 -13.31 -0.17 -5.92
C PRO A 40 -12.34 0.99 -6.14
N VAL A 41 -12.08 1.30 -7.39
CA VAL A 41 -11.17 2.39 -7.80
C VAL A 41 -11.90 3.31 -8.77
N THR A 42 -11.79 4.60 -8.53
CA THR A 42 -12.24 5.67 -9.43
C THR A 42 -11.08 6.61 -9.70
N GLY A 43 -11.14 7.39 -10.76
CA GLY A 43 -10.05 8.31 -11.05
C GLY A 43 -10.35 9.27 -12.18
N GLU A 44 -9.42 10.19 -12.37
CA GLU A 44 -9.37 11.11 -13.49
C GLU A 44 -7.96 11.18 -14.04
N VAL A 45 -7.84 11.41 -15.32
CA VAL A 45 -6.56 11.56 -16.01
C VAL A 45 -6.61 12.76 -16.93
N ARG A 46 -5.62 13.64 -16.81
CA ARG A 46 -5.33 14.66 -17.82
C ARG A 46 -4.29 14.10 -18.77
N TYR A 47 -4.47 14.31 -20.04
CA TYR A 47 -3.53 13.80 -21.02
C TYR A 47 -3.41 14.72 -22.22
N GLN A 48 -2.27 14.59 -22.88
CA GLN A 48 -1.98 15.24 -24.16
C GLN A 48 -1.32 14.21 -25.07
N VAL A 49 -1.82 14.13 -26.30
CA VAL A 49 -1.19 13.27 -27.32
C VAL A 49 -0.16 14.11 -28.08
N ARG A 50 1.08 13.66 -28.06
CA ARG A 50 2.19 14.22 -28.84
C ARG A 50 2.82 13.09 -29.64
N ASP A 51 2.91 13.28 -30.94
CA ASP A 51 3.35 12.24 -31.87
C ASP A 51 2.54 10.95 -31.69
N ASP A 52 3.18 9.85 -31.29
CA ASP A 52 2.54 8.56 -31.07
C ASP A 52 2.47 8.19 -29.57
N ARG A 53 2.58 9.17 -28.69
CA ARG A 53 2.55 8.95 -27.24
C ARG A 53 1.47 9.80 -26.57
N ALA A 54 0.83 9.22 -25.58
CA ALA A 54 0.00 9.94 -24.62
C ALA A 54 0.83 10.25 -23.36
N ILE A 55 1.05 11.53 -23.10
CA ILE A 55 1.64 12.03 -21.85
C ILE A 55 0.48 12.33 -20.93
N PHE A 56 0.52 11.83 -19.71
CA PHE A 56 -0.59 11.98 -18.78
C PHE A 56 -0.14 12.24 -17.35
N ASP A 57 -1.00 12.92 -16.62
CA ASP A 57 -1.05 12.97 -15.17
C ASP A 57 -2.43 12.52 -14.69
N GLY A 58 -2.48 11.74 -13.63
CA GLY A 58 -3.74 11.18 -13.17
C GLY A 58 -3.82 11.05 -11.65
N ARG A 59 -5.05 11.04 -11.17
CA ARG A 59 -5.38 10.78 -9.77
C ARG A 59 -6.38 9.63 -9.71
N ALA A 60 -6.12 8.69 -8.82
CA ALA A 60 -7.03 7.60 -8.55
C ALA A 60 -7.34 7.51 -7.06
N ALA A 61 -8.57 7.19 -6.72
CA ALA A 61 -9.03 6.95 -5.37
C ALA A 61 -9.49 5.49 -5.25
N ALA A 62 -8.97 4.78 -4.26
CA ALA A 62 -9.30 3.40 -3.95
C ALA A 62 -10.07 3.33 -2.62
N ASP A 63 -11.23 2.66 -2.61
CA ASP A 63 -12.00 2.38 -1.39
C ASP A 63 -11.45 1.12 -0.72
N LEU A 64 -10.81 1.29 0.43
CA LEU A 64 -10.19 0.22 1.22
C LEU A 64 -11.10 -0.29 2.35
N ALA A 65 -12.41 -0.06 2.31
CA ALA A 65 -13.35 -0.52 3.33
C ALA A 65 -13.24 -2.05 3.55
N ARG A 66 -13.04 -2.83 2.49
CA ARG A 66 -12.85 -4.28 2.59
C ARG A 66 -11.54 -4.67 3.29
N LEU A 67 -10.50 -3.87 3.14
CA LEU A 67 -9.27 -4.04 3.90
C LEU A 67 -9.52 -3.78 5.40
N GLN A 68 -10.28 -2.72 5.74
CA GLN A 68 -10.66 -2.44 7.13
C GLN A 68 -11.49 -3.58 7.74
N GLU A 69 -12.51 -4.06 7.05
CA GLU A 69 -13.37 -5.17 7.51
C GLU A 69 -12.57 -6.47 7.75
N ARG A 70 -11.56 -6.71 6.94
CA ARG A 70 -10.72 -7.91 7.01
C ARG A 70 -9.41 -7.70 7.77
N ALA A 71 -9.24 -6.57 8.44
CA ALA A 71 -7.99 -6.19 9.09
C ALA A 71 -7.40 -7.30 10.00
N PRO A 72 -8.15 -7.98 10.89
CA PRO A 72 -7.59 -9.04 11.71
C PRO A 72 -7.01 -10.19 10.88
N SER A 73 -7.74 -10.63 9.85
CA SER A 73 -7.29 -11.74 8.98
C SER A 73 -6.07 -11.36 8.14
N VAL A 74 -6.04 -10.14 7.61
CA VAL A 74 -4.92 -9.62 6.82
C VAL A 74 -3.68 -9.49 7.69
N LEU A 75 -3.80 -8.89 8.87
CA LEU A 75 -2.69 -8.70 9.79
C LEU A 75 -2.16 -10.04 10.32
N SER A 76 -3.06 -10.99 10.64
CA SER A 76 -2.67 -12.34 11.04
C SER A 76 -1.90 -13.05 9.91
N ALA A 77 -2.39 -12.99 8.68
CA ALA A 77 -1.73 -13.62 7.53
C ALA A 77 -0.36 -13.01 7.21
N LEU A 78 -0.18 -11.70 7.47
CA LEU A 78 1.09 -11.01 7.26
C LEU A 78 2.11 -11.25 8.37
N PHE A 79 1.65 -11.29 9.63
CA PHE A 79 2.54 -11.14 10.77
C PHE A 79 2.62 -12.34 11.70
N ASP A 80 1.65 -13.29 11.66
CA ASP A 80 1.72 -14.44 12.54
C ASP A 80 3.00 -15.25 12.28
N GLN A 81 3.80 -15.41 13.33
CA GLN A 81 5.01 -16.21 13.34
C GLN A 81 4.92 -17.25 14.45
N LYS A 82 5.02 -18.52 14.08
CA LYS A 82 4.96 -19.67 15.00
C LYS A 82 6.27 -20.44 14.98
N GLN A 83 7.38 -19.75 15.16
CA GLN A 83 8.69 -20.39 15.23
C GLN A 83 8.93 -20.93 16.64
N VAL A 84 9.41 -22.14 16.76
CA VAL A 84 9.80 -22.72 18.06
C VAL A 84 10.95 -21.91 18.67
N CYS A 85 11.91 -21.51 17.82
CA CYS A 85 13.05 -20.71 18.21
C CYS A 85 12.97 -19.36 17.48
N GLY A 86 13.14 -18.27 18.20
CA GLY A 86 13.04 -16.92 17.67
C GLY A 86 11.82 -16.17 18.15
N GLU A 87 11.35 -15.30 17.31
CA GLU A 87 10.20 -14.45 17.62
C GLU A 87 8.89 -15.21 17.41
N GLN A 88 8.02 -15.10 18.40
CA GLN A 88 6.65 -15.62 18.32
C GLN A 88 5.71 -14.43 18.32
N LEU A 89 4.96 -14.27 17.24
CA LEU A 89 3.99 -13.19 17.08
C LEU A 89 2.67 -13.78 16.60
N SER A 90 1.57 -13.39 17.21
CA SER A 90 0.24 -13.67 16.67
C SER A 90 -0.70 -12.49 16.89
N VAL A 91 -1.48 -12.15 15.87
CA VAL A 91 -2.43 -11.04 15.91
C VAL A 91 -3.77 -11.52 16.46
N ARG A 92 -4.25 -10.90 17.54
CA ARG A 92 -5.57 -11.15 18.11
C ARG A 92 -6.65 -10.25 17.54
N LYS A 93 -6.32 -8.97 17.37
CA LYS A 93 -7.20 -7.92 16.85
C LYS A 93 -6.41 -6.99 15.96
N GLY A 94 -7.10 -6.35 15.03
CA GLY A 94 -6.46 -5.39 14.16
C GLY A 94 -7.45 -4.46 13.50
N GLN A 95 -7.00 -3.24 13.24
CA GLN A 95 -7.76 -2.20 12.54
C GLN A 95 -6.82 -1.38 11.67
N PHE A 96 -7.32 -0.95 10.52
CA PHE A 96 -6.67 0.03 9.66
C PHE A 96 -7.38 1.37 9.76
N GLY A 97 -6.61 2.43 9.79
CA GLY A 97 -7.07 3.82 9.77
C GLY A 97 -6.09 4.72 9.03
N SER A 98 -6.27 6.03 9.15
CA SER A 98 -5.31 7.00 8.61
C SER A 98 -5.09 8.13 9.61
N ARG A 99 -3.89 8.72 9.57
CA ARG A 99 -3.51 9.94 10.28
C ARG A 99 -2.47 10.69 9.45
N GLU A 100 -2.71 11.98 9.19
CA GLU A 100 -1.74 12.82 8.48
C GLU A 100 -1.25 12.19 7.16
N GLU A 101 -2.22 11.70 6.35
CA GLU A 101 -1.96 11.05 5.04
C GLU A 101 -1.23 9.70 5.12
N ALA A 102 -0.84 9.24 6.31
CA ALA A 102 -0.23 7.94 6.52
C ALA A 102 -1.27 6.87 6.89
N LEU A 103 -0.95 5.60 6.59
CA LEU A 103 -1.75 4.46 7.02
C LEU A 103 -1.43 4.13 8.48
N VAL A 104 -2.47 4.00 9.31
CA VAL A 104 -2.34 3.61 10.71
C VAL A 104 -2.82 2.18 10.90
N VAL A 105 -2.03 1.41 11.64
CA VAL A 105 -2.36 0.05 12.08
C VAL A 105 -2.48 0.04 13.59
N ASN A 106 -3.65 -0.29 14.10
CA ASN A 106 -3.87 -0.60 15.52
C ASN A 106 -4.06 -2.11 15.65
N ALA A 107 -3.27 -2.75 16.51
CA ALA A 107 -3.34 -4.19 16.71
C ALA A 107 -3.16 -4.58 18.17
N THR A 108 -3.84 -5.67 18.58
CA THR A 108 -3.51 -6.40 19.80
C THR A 108 -2.81 -7.67 19.40
N VAL A 109 -1.60 -7.88 19.89
CA VAL A 109 -0.74 -8.99 19.52
C VAL A 109 -0.25 -9.78 20.76
N ASP A 110 -0.12 -11.09 20.62
CA ASP A 110 0.72 -11.88 21.49
C ASP A 110 2.14 -11.88 20.96
N TYR A 111 3.08 -11.44 21.75
CA TYR A 111 4.48 -11.44 21.39
C TYR A 111 5.35 -12.04 22.48
N GLY A 112 6.32 -12.83 22.10
CA GLY A 112 7.34 -13.42 22.95
C GLY A 112 8.55 -13.83 22.13
N ARG A 113 9.64 -14.19 22.81
CA ARG A 113 10.87 -14.62 22.15
C ARG A 113 11.50 -15.80 22.89
N ASN A 114 11.80 -16.84 22.13
CA ASN A 114 12.53 -18.01 22.60
C ASN A 114 13.87 -18.14 21.90
N ALA A 115 14.88 -18.66 22.60
CA ALA A 115 16.13 -19.12 21.98
C ALA A 115 16.23 -20.62 22.05
N CYS A 116 16.94 -21.22 21.11
CA CYS A 116 17.35 -22.61 21.19
C CYS A 116 18.83 -22.69 21.59
N ILE A 117 19.07 -23.13 22.81
CA ILE A 117 20.41 -23.31 23.35
C ILE A 117 20.63 -24.82 23.56
N ALA A 118 21.62 -25.39 22.86
CA ALA A 118 21.93 -26.83 22.90
C ALA A 118 20.69 -27.75 22.68
N GLY A 119 19.82 -27.36 21.71
CA GLY A 119 18.60 -28.13 21.37
C GLY A 119 17.44 -27.97 22.36
N ARG A 120 17.58 -27.11 23.36
CA ARG A 120 16.52 -26.79 24.32
C ARG A 120 15.96 -25.41 24.09
N GLU A 121 14.64 -25.31 24.17
CA GLU A 121 13.94 -24.02 24.12
C GLU A 121 14.14 -23.27 25.46
N VAL A 122 14.65 -22.05 25.36
CA VAL A 122 14.83 -21.15 26.50
C VAL A 122 14.02 -19.90 26.23
N ASN A 123 13.12 -19.58 27.15
CA ASN A 123 12.31 -18.38 27.07
C ASN A 123 13.17 -17.15 27.43
N ILE A 124 13.42 -16.28 26.44
CA ILE A 124 14.17 -15.03 26.62
C ILE A 124 13.21 -13.90 27.00
N LEU A 125 12.08 -13.81 26.30
CA LEU A 125 11.02 -12.87 26.57
C LEU A 125 9.71 -13.62 26.71
N PRO A 126 9.13 -13.67 27.94
CA PRO A 126 7.86 -14.32 28.17
C PRO A 126 6.77 -13.78 27.27
N ARG A 127 5.93 -14.66 26.76
CA ARG A 127 4.82 -14.28 25.91
C ARG A 127 3.85 -13.40 26.68
N ALA A 128 3.54 -12.24 26.12
CA ALA A 128 2.63 -11.28 26.71
C ALA A 128 1.75 -10.61 25.61
N VAL A 129 0.68 -9.99 26.05
CA VAL A 129 -0.27 -9.30 25.17
C VAL A 129 0.08 -7.83 25.11
N TYR A 130 0.22 -7.32 23.91
CA TYR A 130 0.55 -5.92 23.65
C TYR A 130 -0.51 -5.26 22.78
N ASP A 131 -0.88 -4.05 23.15
CA ASP A 131 -1.56 -3.13 22.27
C ASP A 131 -0.50 -2.30 21.53
N LEU A 132 -0.62 -2.27 20.23
CA LEU A 132 0.35 -1.72 19.29
C LEU A 132 -0.34 -0.70 18.38
N GLU A 133 0.25 0.47 18.26
CA GLU A 133 -0.10 1.44 17.22
C GLU A 133 1.13 1.71 16.35
N MET A 134 0.97 1.56 15.05
CA MET A 134 2.00 1.83 14.05
C MET A 134 1.50 2.80 13.00
N VAL A 135 2.39 3.67 12.55
CA VAL A 135 2.19 4.55 11.40
C VAL A 135 3.06 4.05 10.26
N LEU A 136 2.47 3.89 9.10
CA LEU A 136 3.12 3.41 7.88
C LEU A 136 3.24 4.57 6.91
N HIS A 137 4.45 5.08 6.73
CA HIS A 137 4.75 6.15 5.78
C HIS A 137 5.13 5.56 4.43
N PRO A 138 4.42 5.92 3.34
CA PRO A 138 4.81 5.48 2.01
C PRO A 138 6.13 6.15 1.58
N LEU A 139 7.06 5.36 1.09
CA LEU A 139 8.32 5.79 0.50
C LEU A 139 8.26 5.50 -1.00
N ILE A 140 8.10 6.55 -1.77
CA ILE A 140 7.96 6.49 -3.22
C ILE A 140 9.33 6.61 -3.86
N GLY A 141 9.72 5.60 -4.63
CA GLY A 141 10.90 5.62 -5.50
C GLY A 141 10.50 5.64 -6.97
N PRO A 142 11.44 5.82 -7.90
CA PRO A 142 11.14 5.95 -9.33
C PRO A 142 10.33 4.79 -9.92
N ARG A 143 10.45 3.59 -9.37
CA ARG A 143 9.75 2.36 -9.83
C ARG A 143 9.38 1.44 -8.67
N SER A 144 9.34 1.98 -7.46
CA SER A 144 9.10 1.20 -6.26
C SER A 144 8.22 1.95 -5.28
N LEU A 145 7.41 1.20 -4.56
CA LEU A 145 6.68 1.64 -3.40
C LEU A 145 7.15 0.81 -2.21
N ARG A 146 7.52 1.48 -1.14
CA ARG A 146 7.89 0.86 0.13
C ARG A 146 7.13 1.55 1.25
N PHE A 147 7.13 0.94 2.41
CA PHE A 147 6.57 1.54 3.62
C PHE A 147 7.63 1.51 4.72
N GLN A 148 7.75 2.61 5.40
CA GLN A 148 8.48 2.70 6.65
C GLN A 148 7.47 2.63 7.80
N ALA A 149 7.59 1.62 8.64
CA ALA A 149 6.75 1.46 9.80
C ALA A 149 7.42 2.10 11.03
N GLU A 150 6.66 2.95 11.71
CA GLU A 150 7.02 3.54 12.99
C GLU A 150 6.05 3.04 14.07
N VAL A 151 6.58 2.43 15.13
CA VAL A 151 5.79 2.03 16.29
C VAL A 151 5.64 3.22 17.22
N VAL A 152 4.49 3.89 17.16
CA VAL A 152 4.22 5.11 17.96
C VAL A 152 3.73 4.80 19.37
N ALA A 153 3.05 3.66 19.56
CA ALA A 153 2.64 3.20 20.87
C ALA A 153 2.81 1.69 21.00
N LEU A 154 3.29 1.24 22.15
CA LEU A 154 3.38 -0.17 22.54
C LEU A 154 3.09 -0.26 24.04
N ARG A 155 2.01 -0.95 24.41
CA ARG A 155 1.56 -1.12 25.79
C ARG A 155 1.38 -2.61 26.09
N ASN A 156 1.99 -3.09 27.16
CA ASN A 156 1.75 -4.43 27.66
C ASN A 156 0.45 -4.43 28.49
N GLN A 157 -0.49 -5.30 28.17
CA GLN A 157 -1.75 -5.42 28.94
C GLN A 157 -1.57 -6.05 30.33
N ASN A 158 -0.49 -6.80 30.53
CA ASN A 158 -0.24 -7.55 31.77
C ASN A 158 0.75 -6.87 32.72
N GLY A 159 1.08 -5.59 32.50
CA GLY A 159 2.00 -4.82 33.31
C GLY A 159 2.95 -3.94 32.49
N GLU A 160 3.85 -3.25 33.15
CA GLU A 160 4.84 -2.43 32.46
C GLU A 160 6.00 -3.30 31.95
N LEU A 161 6.35 -3.10 30.68
CA LEU A 161 7.61 -3.61 30.16
C LEU A 161 8.78 -2.83 30.77
N PRO A 162 9.84 -3.49 31.21
CA PRO A 162 11.07 -2.80 31.53
C PRO A 162 11.50 -1.92 30.35
N ALA A 163 11.86 -0.65 30.63
CA ALA A 163 12.21 0.31 29.58
C ALA A 163 13.32 -0.22 28.64
N VAL A 164 14.24 -1.02 29.16
CA VAL A 164 15.33 -1.66 28.42
C VAL A 164 14.84 -2.62 27.31
N LEU A 165 13.62 -3.15 27.43
CA LEU A 165 13.04 -4.08 26.45
C LEU A 165 12.10 -3.37 25.46
N LEU A 166 11.62 -2.18 25.75
CA LEU A 166 10.68 -1.44 24.90
C LEU A 166 11.28 -1.11 23.54
N ASP A 167 12.46 -0.55 23.49
CA ASP A 167 13.10 -0.11 22.24
C ASP A 167 13.47 -1.29 21.32
N PRO A 168 14.09 -2.38 21.81
CA PRO A 168 14.30 -3.58 21.01
C PRO A 168 13.01 -4.16 20.42
N VAL A 169 11.93 -4.22 21.18
CA VAL A 169 10.63 -4.73 20.69
C VAL A 169 10.04 -3.79 19.64
N ARG A 170 10.07 -2.48 19.86
CA ARG A 170 9.62 -1.49 18.87
C ARG A 170 10.41 -1.60 17.56
N GLN A 171 11.73 -1.67 17.66
CA GLN A 171 12.60 -1.79 16.49
C GLN A 171 12.34 -3.09 15.71
N PHE A 172 12.20 -4.20 16.42
CA PHE A 172 11.86 -5.48 15.78
C PHE A 172 10.53 -5.40 15.05
N LEU A 173 9.47 -4.93 15.71
CA LEU A 173 8.14 -4.82 15.12
C LEU A 173 8.13 -3.87 13.92
N GLY A 174 8.77 -2.71 14.02
CA GLY A 174 8.89 -1.77 12.90
C GLY A 174 9.61 -2.37 11.70
N THR A 175 10.71 -3.08 11.92
CA THR A 175 11.47 -3.76 10.86
C THR A 175 10.65 -4.87 10.21
N LEU A 176 10.02 -5.74 11.01
CA LEU A 176 9.19 -6.84 10.53
C LEU A 176 8.04 -6.31 9.65
N VAL A 177 7.34 -5.29 10.11
CA VAL A 177 6.20 -4.71 9.39
C VAL A 177 6.66 -4.06 8.10
N SER A 178 7.74 -3.27 8.12
CA SER A 178 8.30 -2.65 6.92
C SER A 178 8.69 -3.69 5.87
N GLN A 179 9.32 -4.79 6.29
CA GLN A 179 9.72 -5.88 5.42
C GLN A 179 8.50 -6.58 4.80
N ARG A 180 7.54 -7.01 5.63
CA ARG A 180 6.36 -7.76 5.18
C ARG A 180 5.46 -6.95 4.25
N ILE A 181 5.27 -5.67 4.54
CA ILE A 181 4.51 -4.79 3.66
C ILE A 181 5.30 -4.53 2.37
N GLY A 182 6.63 -4.38 2.44
CA GLY A 182 7.48 -4.26 1.26
C GLY A 182 7.37 -5.43 0.29
N GLU A 183 7.14 -6.65 0.79
CA GLU A 183 6.93 -7.85 -0.03
C GLU A 183 5.64 -7.79 -0.87
N LEU A 184 4.66 -6.98 -0.48
CA LEU A 184 3.42 -6.78 -1.24
C LEU A 184 3.61 -5.90 -2.48
N PHE A 185 4.68 -5.11 -2.51
CA PHE A 185 5.00 -4.17 -3.59
C PHE A 185 6.39 -4.47 -4.16
N PRO A 186 6.55 -5.56 -4.91
CA PRO A 186 7.86 -5.99 -5.40
C PRO A 186 8.48 -4.96 -6.35
N ALA A 187 9.79 -5.07 -6.55
CA ALA A 187 10.50 -4.24 -7.53
C ALA A 187 9.84 -4.38 -8.91
N GLY A 188 9.50 -3.24 -9.52
CA GLY A 188 8.77 -3.21 -10.79
C GLY A 188 7.24 -3.24 -10.66
N PHE A 189 6.68 -3.13 -9.45
CA PHE A 189 5.26 -2.92 -9.22
C PHE A 189 4.71 -1.72 -10.03
N VAL A 190 5.49 -0.65 -10.12
CA VAL A 190 5.18 0.51 -10.98
C VAL A 190 5.73 0.23 -12.39
N PRO A 191 4.89 0.28 -13.45
CA PRO A 191 5.33 0.09 -14.83
C PRO A 191 6.44 1.08 -15.23
N PRO A 192 7.33 0.73 -16.19
CA PRO A 192 8.46 1.58 -16.57
C PRO A 192 8.07 2.95 -17.13
N ASP A 193 6.90 3.04 -17.76
CA ASP A 193 6.38 4.24 -18.38
C ASP A 193 5.48 5.07 -17.45
N VAL A 194 5.39 4.68 -16.18
CA VAL A 194 4.57 5.34 -15.16
C VAL A 194 5.45 5.69 -13.95
N THR A 195 5.25 6.88 -13.43
CA THR A 195 5.87 7.35 -12.18
C THR A 195 4.78 7.58 -11.15
N LEU A 196 4.92 6.96 -9.98
CA LEU A 196 4.09 7.25 -8.83
C LEU A 196 4.58 8.57 -8.19
N LYS A 197 3.69 9.55 -8.03
CA LYS A 197 4.00 10.87 -7.47
C LYS A 197 3.58 11.01 -6.02
N GLY A 198 2.45 10.42 -5.66
CA GLY A 198 1.87 10.50 -4.33
C GLY A 198 1.07 9.24 -4.00
N LEU A 199 1.06 8.91 -2.72
CA LEU A 199 0.17 7.91 -2.14
C LEU A 199 -0.20 8.39 -0.74
N ASP A 200 -1.46 8.76 -0.57
CA ASP A 200 -1.98 9.31 0.68
C ASP A 200 -3.15 8.47 1.16
N PHE A 201 -3.30 8.39 2.47
CA PHE A 201 -4.42 7.69 3.10
C PHE A 201 -5.29 8.67 3.86
N SER A 202 -6.60 8.50 3.74
CA SER A 202 -7.58 9.34 4.42
C SER A 202 -8.78 8.51 4.88
N GLN A 203 -9.55 9.07 5.81
CA GLN A 203 -10.85 8.49 6.19
C GLN A 203 -11.96 9.40 5.70
N LYS A 204 -12.89 8.85 4.90
CA LYS A 204 -14.07 9.54 4.44
C LYS A 204 -15.30 8.76 4.89
N SER A 205 -16.14 9.39 5.73
CA SER A 205 -17.34 8.75 6.30
C SER A 205 -17.04 7.39 6.96
N GLY A 206 -15.93 7.29 7.70
CA GLY A 206 -15.49 6.07 8.38
C GLY A 206 -14.80 5.03 7.49
N ARG A 207 -14.74 5.23 6.17
CA ARG A 207 -14.07 4.35 5.22
C ARG A 207 -12.63 4.80 4.98
N LEU A 208 -11.72 3.88 4.99
CA LEU A 208 -10.35 4.12 4.60
C LEU A 208 -10.26 4.25 3.07
N MET A 209 -9.66 5.32 2.63
CA MET A 209 -9.41 5.63 1.24
C MET A 209 -7.92 5.75 1.00
N ALA A 210 -7.44 5.27 -0.14
CA ALA A 210 -6.11 5.61 -0.65
C ALA A 210 -6.25 6.51 -1.88
N GLN A 211 -5.45 7.57 -1.95
CA GLN A 211 -5.32 8.43 -3.12
C GLN A 211 -3.94 8.24 -3.73
N VAL A 212 -3.91 8.03 -5.02
CA VAL A 212 -2.69 7.77 -5.79
C VAL A 212 -2.57 8.83 -6.85
N GLU A 213 -1.40 9.48 -6.93
CA GLU A 213 -1.06 10.39 -8.01
C GLU A 213 0.01 9.75 -8.90
N VAL A 214 -0.22 9.78 -10.20
CA VAL A 214 0.67 9.18 -11.20
C VAL A 214 0.91 10.14 -12.35
N GLU A 215 2.09 10.05 -12.96
CA GLU A 215 2.37 10.63 -14.26
C GLU A 215 2.99 9.58 -15.16
N GLY A 216 2.91 9.77 -16.46
CA GLY A 216 3.52 8.81 -17.38
C GLY A 216 3.44 9.21 -18.84
N SER A 217 4.07 8.35 -19.67
CA SER A 217 4.02 8.49 -21.10
C SER A 217 3.98 7.11 -21.74
N VAL A 218 2.85 6.76 -22.33
CA VAL A 218 2.64 5.46 -22.96
C VAL A 218 2.32 5.60 -24.44
N PRO A 219 2.51 4.55 -25.27
CA PRO A 219 2.04 4.57 -26.65
C PRO A 219 0.56 4.92 -26.73
N ARG A 220 0.19 5.76 -27.69
CA ARG A 220 -1.19 6.22 -27.89
C ARG A 220 -2.19 5.06 -27.95
N SER A 221 -1.87 4.02 -28.70
CA SER A 221 -2.72 2.83 -28.83
C SER A 221 -2.94 2.07 -27.51
N THR A 222 -1.97 2.11 -26.62
CA THR A 222 -2.09 1.54 -25.26
C THR A 222 -3.00 2.40 -24.40
N PHE A 223 -2.85 3.72 -24.48
CA PHE A 223 -3.66 4.68 -23.72
C PHE A 223 -5.13 4.64 -24.14
N GLU A 224 -5.40 4.63 -25.46
CA GLU A 224 -6.76 4.54 -26.00
C GLU A 224 -7.46 3.25 -25.52
N ARG A 225 -6.76 2.12 -25.54
CA ARG A 225 -7.29 0.86 -24.98
C ARG A 225 -7.62 0.97 -23.48
N LEU A 226 -6.82 1.67 -22.70
CA LEU A 226 -7.10 1.88 -21.26
C LEU A 226 -8.37 2.71 -21.03
N LEU A 227 -8.66 3.68 -21.90
CA LEU A 227 -9.89 4.48 -21.84
C LEU A 227 -11.12 3.71 -22.36
N GLU A 228 -10.95 2.84 -23.33
CA GLU A 228 -12.04 2.06 -23.95
C GLU A 228 -12.44 0.80 -23.16
N MET A 229 -11.58 0.31 -22.31
CA MET A 229 -11.86 -0.85 -21.46
C MET A 229 -12.98 -0.51 -20.46
N ARG A 230 -14.24 -0.66 -20.87
CA ARG A 230 -15.47 -0.53 -20.08
C ARG A 230 -15.77 -1.77 -19.24
#